data_fb5db0a233195fe4d8092ea46b0e6a52
#
_entry.id   fb5db0a233195fe4d8092ea46b0e6a52
#
_cell.length_a   1.000
_cell.length_b   1.000
_cell.length_c   1.000
_cell.angle_alpha   90.00
_cell.angle_beta   90.00
_cell.angle_gamma   90.00
#
_symmetry.space_group_name_H-M   'P 1'
#
loop_
_entity.id
_entity.type
_entity.pdbx_description
1 polymer ?
#
loop_
_entity_poly.entity_id
_entity_poly.type
_entity_poly.pdbx_seq_one_letter_code
_entity_poly.pdbx_strand_id
1 'polypeptide(L)'
;IVRDIDAARDHVHLLFYIWLPDGNGCKIAEALKRAAVRGVTCRVMADALGSRVLIASAHWKAMVDAGVHVAVALPIGIPLLRPLSGRLDLRNHRKIVVIDDRITYCGSQNCADPEFRVKPRYAPWVDAVVRFEGPIARQNQHLFAADWMAHVDDDIAEILRRPLPPAGPGLI
;
A
#
# COMPACT_ATOMS: atom_id res chain seq x y z
N ILE A 1 11.87 1.18 -3.71
CA ILE A 1 10.45 1.48 -3.91
C ILE A 1 10.29 2.84 -4.59
N VAL A 2 10.77 3.97 -4.00
CA VAL A 2 10.60 5.33 -4.56
C VAL A 2 11.05 5.41 -6.02
N ARG A 3 12.27 4.93 -6.33
CA ARG A 3 12.79 4.92 -7.71
C ARG A 3 11.86 4.19 -8.69
N ASP A 4 11.28 3.07 -8.28
CA ASP A 4 10.40 2.30 -9.15
C ASP A 4 9.01 2.97 -9.29
N ILE A 5 8.51 3.65 -8.25
CA ILE A 5 7.32 4.51 -8.35
C ILE A 5 7.57 5.70 -9.30
N ASP A 6 8.74 6.32 -9.20
CA ASP A 6 9.11 7.43 -10.10
C ASP A 6 9.28 6.97 -11.57
N ALA A 7 9.59 5.68 -11.80
CA ALA A 7 9.69 5.07 -13.13
C ALA A 7 8.37 4.47 -13.64
N ALA A 8 7.33 4.40 -12.83
CA ALA A 8 6.02 3.83 -13.19
C ALA A 8 5.38 4.57 -14.37
N ARG A 9 4.65 3.82 -15.23
CA ARG A 9 4.04 4.33 -16.46
C ARG A 9 2.53 4.09 -16.56
N ASP A 10 2.01 3.05 -15.87
CA ASP A 10 0.60 2.67 -15.94
C ASP A 10 -0.06 2.81 -14.58
N HIS A 11 0.37 2.02 -13.60
CA HIS A 11 -0.24 2.07 -12.28
C HIS A 11 0.72 1.76 -11.13
N VAL A 12 0.37 2.28 -9.95
CA VAL A 12 1.02 1.98 -8.67
C VAL A 12 -0.04 1.67 -7.63
N HIS A 13 0.00 0.47 -7.07
CA HIS A 13 -0.91 0.00 -6.04
C HIS A 13 -0.16 -0.31 -4.75
N LEU A 14 -0.58 0.29 -3.64
CA LEU A 14 0.03 0.10 -2.32
C LEU A 14 -1.01 -0.33 -1.28
N LEU A 15 -0.63 -1.30 -0.46
CA LEU A 15 -1.37 -1.71 0.73
C LEU A 15 -0.39 -1.82 1.91
N PHE A 16 -0.63 -1.04 2.96
CA PHE A 16 0.15 -1.10 4.20
C PHE A 16 -0.72 -1.16 5.44
N TYR A 17 -0.34 -2.04 6.38
CA TYR A 17 -0.95 -2.06 7.71
C TYR A 17 -0.58 -0.81 8.50
N ILE A 18 0.71 -0.49 8.61
CA ILE A 18 1.19 0.73 9.24
C ILE A 18 1.85 1.61 8.19
N TRP A 19 1.36 2.83 8.10
CA TRP A 19 1.98 3.90 7.33
C TRP A 19 2.01 5.16 8.19
N LEU A 20 3.20 5.68 8.46
CA LEU A 20 3.41 6.84 9.31
C LEU A 20 3.82 8.08 8.49
N PRO A 21 3.47 9.28 8.92
CA PRO A 21 3.93 10.53 8.30
C PRO A 21 5.34 10.91 8.79
N ASP A 22 6.27 9.94 8.72
CA ASP A 22 7.68 10.09 9.07
C ASP A 22 8.55 10.22 7.79
N GLY A 23 9.87 10.14 7.93
CA GLY A 23 10.79 10.33 6.82
C GLY A 23 10.52 9.38 5.65
N ASN A 24 10.36 8.08 5.89
CA ASN A 24 10.10 7.10 4.83
C ASN A 24 8.66 7.17 4.33
N GLY A 25 7.70 7.31 5.22
CA GLY A 25 6.29 7.41 4.83
C GLY A 25 6.01 8.63 3.97
N CYS A 26 6.60 9.79 4.31
CA CYS A 26 6.51 11.00 3.50
C CYS A 26 7.19 10.86 2.14
N LYS A 27 8.37 10.20 2.04
CA LYS A 27 9.03 9.95 0.75
C LYS A 27 8.17 9.14 -0.20
N ILE A 28 7.46 8.13 0.30
CA ILE A 28 6.52 7.32 -0.50
C ILE A 28 5.32 8.17 -0.93
N ALA A 29 4.71 8.96 -0.03
CA ALA A 29 3.60 9.85 -0.36
C ALA A 29 3.99 10.86 -1.46
N GLU A 30 5.18 11.48 -1.37
CA GLU A 30 5.68 12.39 -2.39
C GLU A 30 5.92 11.70 -3.74
N ALA A 31 6.45 10.47 -3.74
CA ALA A 31 6.64 9.70 -4.98
C ALA A 31 5.29 9.39 -5.66
N LEU A 32 4.26 9.01 -4.90
CA LEU A 32 2.92 8.76 -5.41
C LEU A 32 2.28 10.02 -6.01
N LYS A 33 2.42 11.17 -5.35
CA LYS A 33 1.93 12.44 -5.89
C LYS A 33 2.60 12.77 -7.22
N ARG A 34 3.92 12.61 -7.31
CA ARG A 34 4.64 12.81 -8.58
C ARG A 34 4.17 11.84 -9.67
N ALA A 35 3.91 10.57 -9.31
CA ALA A 35 3.40 9.58 -10.25
C ALA A 35 1.99 9.95 -10.74
N ALA A 36 1.08 10.33 -9.85
CA ALA A 36 -0.27 10.75 -10.19
C ALA A 36 -0.28 11.98 -11.12
N VAL A 37 0.56 12.99 -10.84
CA VAL A 37 0.73 14.18 -11.70
C VAL A 37 1.23 13.80 -13.11
N ARG A 38 2.01 12.73 -13.24
CA ARG A 38 2.42 12.20 -14.56
C ARG A 38 1.33 11.41 -15.29
N GLY A 39 0.16 11.22 -14.68
CA GLY A 39 -0.95 10.44 -15.25
C GLY A 39 -0.92 8.94 -14.88
N VAL A 40 -0.03 8.53 -13.98
CA VAL A 40 0.00 7.15 -13.45
C VAL A 40 -1.17 6.94 -12.49
N THR A 41 -1.94 5.87 -12.68
CA THR A 41 -3.04 5.54 -11.77
C THR A 41 -2.51 5.02 -10.44
N CYS A 42 -2.56 5.85 -9.40
CA CYS A 42 -2.11 5.48 -8.07
C CYS A 42 -3.31 5.12 -7.17
N ARG A 43 -3.32 3.90 -6.62
CA ARG A 43 -4.30 3.44 -5.63
C ARG A 43 -3.59 3.03 -4.35
N VAL A 44 -4.06 3.54 -3.23
CA VAL A 44 -3.41 3.35 -1.93
C VAL A 44 -4.44 2.93 -0.90
N MET A 45 -4.16 1.84 -0.21
CA MET A 45 -4.97 1.40 0.92
C MET A 45 -4.14 1.37 2.20
N ALA A 46 -4.66 2.00 3.26
CA ALA A 46 -4.03 2.04 4.58
C ALA A 46 -5.02 1.55 5.66
N ASP A 47 -4.52 0.76 6.60
CA ASP A 47 -5.35 0.25 7.68
C ASP A 47 -5.77 1.39 8.65
N ALA A 48 -7.06 1.42 9.04
CA ALA A 48 -7.63 2.46 9.88
C ALA A 48 -6.97 2.60 11.26
N LEU A 49 -6.49 1.49 11.83
CA LEU A 49 -5.85 1.49 13.14
C LEU A 49 -4.35 1.77 13.04
N GLY A 50 -3.67 1.00 12.19
CA GLY A 50 -2.22 1.07 12.06
C GLY A 50 -1.74 2.38 11.44
N SER A 51 -2.52 2.96 10.53
CA SER A 51 -2.15 4.17 9.79
C SER A 51 -2.94 5.42 10.20
N ARG A 52 -3.61 5.39 11.34
CA ARG A 52 -4.49 6.47 11.80
C ARG A 52 -3.85 7.87 11.79
N VAL A 53 -2.55 7.94 12.11
CA VAL A 53 -1.81 9.22 12.17
C VAL A 53 -1.61 9.80 10.77
N LEU A 54 -1.25 8.97 9.80
CA LEU A 54 -1.13 9.40 8.41
C LEU A 54 -2.50 9.80 7.83
N ILE A 55 -3.53 8.96 8.05
CA ILE A 55 -4.90 9.21 7.54
C ILE A 55 -5.44 10.55 8.02
N ALA A 56 -5.13 10.95 9.25
CA ALA A 56 -5.52 12.24 9.82
C ALA A 56 -4.59 13.41 9.44
N SER A 57 -3.53 13.16 8.68
CA SER A 57 -2.51 14.16 8.37
C SER A 57 -2.79 14.96 7.10
N ALA A 58 -2.11 16.09 6.95
CA ALA A 58 -2.10 16.88 5.72
C ALA A 58 -1.51 16.11 4.53
N HIS A 59 -0.63 15.12 4.76
CA HIS A 59 -0.05 14.29 3.71
C HIS A 59 -1.09 13.41 3.03
N TRP A 60 -2.04 12.86 3.79
CA TRP A 60 -3.16 12.08 3.23
C TRP A 60 -4.01 12.93 2.29
N LYS A 61 -4.40 14.12 2.77
CA LYS A 61 -5.14 15.08 1.95
C LYS A 61 -4.37 15.48 0.71
N ALA A 62 -3.08 15.78 0.84
CA ALA A 62 -2.24 16.17 -0.30
C ALA A 62 -2.09 15.06 -1.35
N MET A 63 -2.13 13.78 -0.98
CA MET A 63 -2.20 12.68 -1.95
C MET A 63 -3.52 12.71 -2.73
N VAL A 64 -4.65 12.89 -2.04
CA VAL A 64 -5.98 13.02 -2.69
C VAL A 64 -5.99 14.21 -3.65
N ASP A 65 -5.52 15.37 -3.19
CA ASP A 65 -5.48 16.60 -3.99
C ASP A 65 -4.59 16.45 -5.25
N ALA A 66 -3.59 15.57 -5.19
CA ALA A 66 -2.72 15.25 -6.33
C ALA A 66 -3.29 14.17 -7.27
N GLY A 67 -4.48 13.63 -7.00
CA GLY A 67 -5.13 12.61 -7.82
C GLY A 67 -4.80 11.15 -7.43
N VAL A 68 -4.21 10.91 -6.27
CA VAL A 68 -4.04 9.55 -5.74
C VAL A 68 -5.38 9.06 -5.18
N HIS A 69 -5.85 7.90 -5.63
CA HIS A 69 -7.02 7.23 -5.06
C HIS A 69 -6.63 6.59 -3.74
N VAL A 70 -7.26 7.03 -2.66
CA VAL A 70 -6.94 6.53 -1.31
C VAL A 70 -8.12 5.80 -0.69
N ALA A 71 -7.86 4.73 0.04
CA ALA A 71 -8.87 3.97 0.77
C ALA A 71 -8.40 3.64 2.19
N VAL A 72 -9.36 3.56 3.10
CA VAL A 72 -9.12 3.17 4.49
C VAL A 72 -9.67 1.76 4.70
N ALA A 73 -8.76 0.81 4.91
CA ALA A 73 -9.14 -0.57 5.18
C ALA A 73 -9.66 -0.74 6.62
N LEU A 74 -10.71 -1.54 6.74
CA LEU A 74 -11.29 -1.94 8.04
C LEU A 74 -11.56 -0.73 8.95
N PRO A 75 -12.43 0.21 8.55
CA PRO A 75 -12.72 1.41 9.32
C PRO A 75 -13.21 1.06 10.72
N ILE A 76 -12.75 1.83 11.71
CA ILE A 76 -13.15 1.62 13.09
C ILE A 76 -14.51 2.29 13.29
N GLY A 77 -15.55 1.51 13.53
CA GLY A 77 -16.90 1.99 13.77
C GLY A 77 -17.02 2.90 15.01
N ILE A 78 -18.20 3.47 15.18
CA ILE A 78 -18.51 4.38 16.30
C ILE A 78 -18.25 3.67 17.65
N PRO A 79 -17.51 4.29 18.58
CA PRO A 79 -17.12 3.66 19.86
C PRO A 79 -18.30 3.05 20.66
N LEU A 80 -19.46 3.65 20.58
CA LEU A 80 -20.68 3.21 21.28
C LEU A 80 -21.25 1.89 20.71
N LEU A 81 -21.00 1.58 19.43
CA LEU A 81 -21.46 0.37 18.75
C LEU A 81 -20.37 -0.71 18.63
N ARG A 82 -19.20 -0.52 19.27
CA ARG A 82 -18.07 -1.46 19.25
C ARG A 82 -18.43 -2.92 19.55
N PRO A 83 -19.33 -3.26 20.50
CA PRO A 83 -19.69 -4.65 20.73
C PRO A 83 -20.35 -5.35 19.53
N LEU A 84 -20.90 -4.55 18.60
CA LEU A 84 -21.58 -5.04 17.39
C LEU A 84 -20.71 -4.95 16.12
N SER A 85 -19.56 -4.30 16.19
CA SER A 85 -18.74 -3.94 15.01
C SER A 85 -17.61 -4.93 14.68
N GLY A 86 -17.63 -6.14 15.24
CA GLY A 86 -16.68 -7.20 14.90
C GLY A 86 -15.33 -7.12 15.67
N ARG A 87 -14.42 -8.00 15.32
CA ARG A 87 -13.13 -8.19 16.00
C ARG A 87 -12.11 -7.14 15.57
N LEU A 88 -11.73 -6.25 16.51
CA LEU A 88 -10.71 -5.21 16.27
C LEU A 88 -9.30 -5.78 16.06
N ASP A 89 -9.06 -7.03 16.47
CA ASP A 89 -7.78 -7.72 16.33
C ASP A 89 -7.59 -8.37 14.95
N LEU A 90 -8.64 -8.52 14.18
CA LEU A 90 -8.56 -9.02 12.80
C LEU A 90 -8.26 -7.87 11.85
N ARG A 91 -6.96 -7.64 11.62
CA ARG A 91 -6.48 -6.58 10.71
C ARG A 91 -5.77 -7.17 9.51
N ASN A 92 -5.78 -6.43 8.40
CA ASN A 92 -5.02 -6.79 7.21
C ASN A 92 -3.55 -6.40 7.40
N HIS A 93 -2.70 -7.36 7.71
CA HIS A 93 -1.27 -7.14 7.95
C HIS A 93 -0.41 -7.19 6.68
N ARG A 94 -1.01 -7.24 5.48
CA ARG A 94 -0.25 -7.22 4.23
C ARG A 94 0.53 -5.91 4.06
N LYS A 95 1.70 -6.02 3.44
CA LYS A 95 2.54 -4.91 2.99
C LYS A 95 2.90 -5.25 1.55
N ILE A 96 2.19 -4.64 0.63
CA ILE A 96 2.27 -4.93 -0.80
C ILE A 96 2.45 -3.62 -1.56
N VAL A 97 3.39 -3.62 -2.49
CA VAL A 97 3.48 -2.61 -3.54
C VAL A 97 3.49 -3.33 -4.87
N VAL A 98 2.64 -2.93 -5.80
CA VAL A 98 2.64 -3.42 -7.18
C VAL A 98 2.80 -2.24 -8.12
N ILE A 99 3.68 -2.37 -9.10
CA ILE A 99 3.99 -1.34 -10.09
C ILE A 99 3.92 -1.95 -11.49
N ASP A 100 3.02 -1.41 -12.32
CA ASP A 100 2.85 -1.76 -13.74
C ASP A 100 2.70 -3.28 -13.99
N ASP A 101 2.11 -4.04 -13.05
CA ASP A 101 2.01 -5.51 -13.09
C ASP A 101 3.37 -6.25 -13.28
N ARG A 102 4.46 -5.54 -13.17
CA ARG A 102 5.81 -6.04 -13.45
C ARG A 102 6.68 -6.14 -12.22
N ILE A 103 6.58 -5.19 -11.32
CA ILE A 103 7.39 -5.13 -10.10
C ILE A 103 6.47 -5.26 -8.90
N THR A 104 6.88 -6.05 -7.91
CA THR A 104 6.21 -6.08 -6.62
C THR A 104 7.20 -6.09 -5.47
N TYR A 105 6.78 -5.47 -4.37
CA TYR A 105 7.45 -5.53 -3.08
C TYR A 105 6.52 -6.16 -2.07
N CYS A 106 7.04 -7.09 -1.29
CA CYS A 106 6.35 -7.67 -0.14
C CYS A 106 7.33 -8.07 0.95
N GLY A 107 6.83 -8.19 2.16
CA GLY A 107 7.66 -8.54 3.31
C GLY A 107 7.03 -8.12 4.64
N SER A 108 7.86 -7.98 5.66
CA SER A 108 7.43 -7.59 6.99
C SER A 108 7.46 -6.08 7.24
N GLN A 109 8.25 -5.33 6.46
CA GLN A 109 8.47 -3.89 6.66
C GLN A 109 7.21 -3.07 6.39
N ASN A 110 6.85 -2.24 7.35
CA ASN A 110 5.82 -1.22 7.21
C ASN A 110 6.35 0.04 6.50
N CYS A 111 5.45 0.93 6.11
CA CYS A 111 5.82 2.20 5.52
C CYS A 111 6.14 3.23 6.64
N ALA A 112 7.27 3.03 7.27
CA ALA A 112 7.74 3.82 8.42
C ALA A 112 9.26 3.82 8.49
N ASP A 113 9.82 4.74 9.27
CA ASP A 113 11.25 4.79 9.53
C ASP A 113 11.71 3.59 10.39
N PRO A 114 13.00 3.17 10.31
CA PRO A 114 13.54 2.04 11.08
C PRO A 114 13.40 2.19 12.60
N GLU A 115 13.33 3.43 13.08
CA GLU A 115 13.15 3.77 14.49
C GLU A 115 11.73 3.51 14.98
N PHE A 116 10.78 3.25 14.07
CA PHE A 116 9.41 2.89 14.45
C PHE A 116 9.40 1.64 15.33
N ARG A 117 8.81 1.78 16.53
CA ARG A 117 8.77 0.73 17.53
C ARG A 117 7.36 0.55 18.05
N VAL A 118 6.74 -0.56 17.70
CA VAL A 118 5.45 -0.93 18.30
C VAL A 118 5.60 -1.25 19.78
N LYS A 119 6.70 -1.95 20.15
CA LYS A 119 7.02 -2.31 21.53
C LYS A 119 8.54 -2.23 21.75
N PRO A 120 9.04 -1.22 22.50
CA PRO A 120 10.48 -1.00 22.70
C PRO A 120 11.25 -2.21 23.22
N ARG A 121 10.61 -3.08 24.01
CA ARG A 121 11.25 -4.30 24.60
C ARG A 121 11.70 -5.33 23.55
N TYR A 122 11.20 -5.24 22.32
CA TYR A 122 11.54 -6.15 21.23
C TYR A 122 12.50 -5.52 20.22
N ALA A 123 13.05 -4.34 20.53
CA ALA A 123 14.03 -3.69 19.67
C ALA A 123 15.42 -4.34 19.77
N PRO A 124 16.25 -4.25 18.71
CA PRO A 124 15.93 -3.64 17.41
C PRO A 124 14.99 -4.52 16.59
N TRP A 125 14.01 -3.89 15.93
CA TRP A 125 13.11 -4.58 15.04
C TRP A 125 13.78 -4.76 13.67
N VAL A 126 13.92 -5.99 13.24
CA VAL A 126 14.55 -6.32 11.97
C VAL A 126 13.46 -6.74 10.99
N ASP A 127 13.21 -5.89 10.00
CA ASP A 127 12.29 -6.16 8.93
C ASP A 127 13.02 -6.56 7.65
N ALA A 128 12.32 -7.30 6.79
CA ALA A 128 12.78 -7.63 5.46
C ALA A 128 11.70 -7.27 4.44
N VAL A 129 12.13 -6.66 3.33
CA VAL A 129 11.32 -6.46 2.16
C VAL A 129 12.05 -6.99 0.93
N VAL A 130 11.33 -7.73 0.11
CA VAL A 130 11.88 -8.33 -1.11
C VAL A 130 11.23 -7.66 -2.32
N ARG A 131 12.06 -7.28 -3.29
CA ARG A 131 11.65 -6.80 -4.60
C ARG A 131 11.67 -7.97 -5.58
N PHE A 132 10.53 -8.22 -6.19
CA PHE A 132 10.42 -9.19 -7.29
C PHE A 132 10.08 -8.47 -8.58
N GLU A 133 10.51 -9.05 -9.69
CA GLU A 133 10.15 -8.60 -11.03
C GLU A 133 9.63 -9.79 -11.86
N GLY A 134 8.59 -9.57 -12.66
CA GLY A 134 7.99 -10.59 -13.50
C GLY A 134 6.62 -11.08 -13.03
N PRO A 135 6.18 -12.29 -13.45
CA PRO A 135 4.78 -12.75 -13.27
C PRO A 135 4.28 -12.81 -11.83
N ILE A 136 5.17 -12.91 -10.84
CA ILE A 136 4.80 -12.89 -9.42
C ILE A 136 4.11 -11.59 -9.01
N ALA A 137 4.39 -10.49 -9.71
CA ALA A 137 3.72 -9.20 -9.45
C ALA A 137 2.19 -9.32 -9.63
N ARG A 138 1.73 -10.12 -10.59
CA ARG A 138 0.29 -10.36 -10.81
C ARG A 138 -0.38 -11.07 -9.62
N GLN A 139 0.30 -11.94 -8.90
CA GLN A 139 -0.28 -12.57 -7.72
C GLN A 139 -0.54 -11.55 -6.61
N ASN A 140 0.40 -10.64 -6.38
CA ASN A 140 0.18 -9.54 -5.44
C ASN A 140 -0.84 -8.53 -5.96
N GLN A 141 -0.95 -8.33 -7.28
CA GLN A 141 -2.01 -7.53 -7.89
C GLN A 141 -3.40 -8.12 -7.61
N HIS A 142 -3.57 -9.45 -7.69
CA HIS A 142 -4.82 -10.11 -7.30
C HIS A 142 -5.17 -9.86 -5.83
N LEU A 143 -4.19 -9.98 -4.93
CA LEU A 143 -4.42 -9.72 -3.50
C LEU A 143 -4.82 -8.26 -3.25
N PHE A 144 -4.13 -7.31 -3.89
CA PHE A 144 -4.48 -5.89 -3.79
C PHE A 144 -5.88 -5.63 -4.33
N ALA A 145 -6.20 -6.13 -5.53
CA ALA A 145 -7.50 -5.90 -6.17
C ALA A 145 -8.65 -6.48 -5.33
N ALA A 146 -8.48 -7.68 -4.76
CA ALA A 146 -9.49 -8.27 -3.88
C ALA A 146 -9.72 -7.42 -2.62
N ASP A 147 -8.65 -6.96 -1.97
CA ASP A 147 -8.77 -6.08 -0.81
C ASP A 147 -9.38 -4.72 -1.18
N TRP A 148 -8.98 -4.14 -2.33
CA TRP A 148 -9.51 -2.86 -2.81
C TRP A 148 -11.01 -2.92 -3.06
N MET A 149 -11.47 -3.85 -3.89
CA MET A 149 -12.89 -4.02 -4.25
C MET A 149 -13.76 -4.43 -3.05
N ALA A 150 -13.18 -5.02 -1.99
CA ALA A 150 -13.89 -5.31 -0.76
C ALA A 150 -14.17 -4.05 0.10
N HIS A 151 -13.47 -2.94 -0.14
CA HIS A 151 -13.55 -1.73 0.69
C HIS A 151 -13.99 -0.49 -0.08
N VAL A 152 -13.90 -0.51 -1.42
CA VAL A 152 -14.18 0.63 -2.30
C VAL A 152 -15.10 0.18 -3.42
N ASP A 153 -16.10 0.98 -3.73
CA ASP A 153 -16.97 0.78 -4.91
C ASP A 153 -16.22 1.26 -6.18
N ASP A 154 -15.14 0.55 -6.51
CA ASP A 154 -14.30 0.77 -7.70
C ASP A 154 -13.86 -0.59 -8.22
N ASP A 155 -14.53 -1.08 -9.28
CA ASP A 155 -14.20 -2.36 -9.90
C ASP A 155 -12.93 -2.23 -10.75
N ILE A 156 -11.85 -2.80 -10.24
CA ILE A 156 -10.56 -2.87 -10.93
C ILE A 156 -10.23 -4.26 -11.47
N ALA A 157 -11.23 -5.16 -11.57
CA ALA A 157 -11.00 -6.54 -12.03
C ALA A 157 -10.46 -6.62 -13.46
N GLU A 158 -10.69 -5.59 -14.29
CA GLU A 158 -10.16 -5.56 -15.66
C GLU A 158 -8.63 -5.60 -15.69
N ILE A 159 -7.94 -4.99 -14.72
CA ILE A 159 -6.48 -5.03 -14.66
C ILE A 159 -5.95 -6.47 -14.56
N LEU A 160 -6.72 -7.36 -13.94
CA LEU A 160 -6.36 -8.77 -13.75
C LEU A 160 -6.51 -9.59 -15.06
N ARG A 161 -7.27 -9.08 -16.03
CA ARG A 161 -7.49 -9.73 -17.33
C ARG A 161 -6.48 -9.30 -18.39
N ARG A 162 -5.72 -8.23 -18.14
CA ARG A 162 -4.69 -7.74 -19.07
C ARG A 162 -3.61 -8.81 -19.29
N PRO A 163 -3.05 -8.92 -20.50
CA PRO A 163 -1.88 -9.78 -20.74
C PRO A 163 -0.75 -9.45 -19.77
N LEU A 164 -0.07 -10.48 -19.29
CA LEU A 164 1.13 -10.26 -18.48
C LEU A 164 2.24 -9.61 -19.31
N PRO A 165 2.99 -8.68 -18.75
CA PRO A 165 4.22 -8.21 -19.36
C PRO A 165 5.16 -9.38 -19.66
N PRO A 166 5.96 -9.32 -20.75
CA PRO A 166 6.94 -10.37 -21.02
C PRO A 166 7.84 -10.59 -19.79
N ALA A 167 8.04 -11.85 -19.42
CA ALA A 167 9.01 -12.18 -18.38
C ALA A 167 10.41 -11.79 -18.89
N GLY A 168 11.15 -11.00 -18.09
CA GLY A 168 12.58 -10.83 -18.30
C GLY A 168 13.33 -12.14 -18.06
N PRO A 169 14.63 -12.21 -18.41
CA PRO A 169 15.46 -13.37 -18.04
C PRO A 169 15.45 -13.47 -16.51
N GLY A 170 14.87 -14.55 -15.99
CA GLY A 170 14.86 -14.82 -14.56
C GLY A 170 16.30 -14.98 -14.05
N LEU A 171 16.60 -14.45 -12.88
CA LEU A 171 17.75 -14.91 -12.11
C LEU A 171 17.34 -16.20 -11.43
N ILE A 172 17.97 -17.31 -11.82
CA ILE A 172 17.91 -18.61 -11.14
C ILE A 172 19.00 -18.61 -10.08
#